data_dccdcb866cf4a61544733f86198bffb3
#
_entry.id   dccdcb866cf4a61544733f86198bffb3
#
_cell.length_a   1.000
_cell.length_b   1.000
_cell.length_c   1.000
_cell.angle_alpha   90.00
_cell.angle_beta   90.00
_cell.angle_gamma   90.00
#
_symmetry.space_group_name_H-M   'P 1'
#
loop_
_entity.id
_entity.type
_entity.pdbx_description
1 polymer ?
#
loop_
_entity_poly.entity_id
_entity_poly.type
_entity_poly.pdbx_seq_one_letter_code
_entity_poly.pdbx_strand_id
1 'polypeptide(L)'
;MEKKNRVFGVIGIKAEMANWNADFNGDPKNTPDGTIFGSDKSLKYAIKQQWLENGEKVLMVKTKKIEKGNLLVNNLEERYTKLFGKIDTKNNIEVLENLFKAIDTLTFGAAFAVKKTNHSITGAVQINQGFNKYEDTNIITQDILSPFANSNAEGNAQATIGKMVHVDEAHYCYGFSVNPTVYAEYKALFGENFEGYTEEAYEKFKEAALTAVTGLNSAAKGGCINEYAIFINLKEGSRKMLPKFDTFVTVEKEDKVIVNINKAKNLLEAYKNEIENIEIYYDDELTEVDYSALTEEIKELIKEKI
;
A
#
# COMPACT_ATOMS: atom_id res chain seq x y z
N MET A 1 16.40 -11.31 12.12
CA MET A 1 17.27 -10.15 12.44
C MET A 1 16.46 -8.86 12.38
N GLU A 2 16.70 -7.96 13.32
CA GLU A 2 16.08 -6.63 13.33
C GLU A 2 16.55 -5.80 12.14
N LYS A 3 15.61 -5.10 11.48
CA LYS A 3 15.93 -4.07 10.52
C LYS A 3 16.46 -2.81 11.22
N LYS A 4 17.60 -2.28 10.77
CA LYS A 4 18.26 -1.19 11.46
C LYS A 4 18.25 0.13 10.68
N ASN A 5 18.20 0.07 9.36
CA ASN A 5 18.22 1.25 8.52
C ASN A 5 16.81 1.74 8.17
N ARG A 6 16.67 3.04 8.02
CA ARG A 6 15.45 3.69 7.51
C ARG A 6 15.40 3.58 5.99
N VAL A 7 14.18 3.52 5.46
CA VAL A 7 13.95 3.54 4.01
C VAL A 7 12.89 4.58 3.69
N PHE A 8 13.08 5.30 2.61
CA PHE A 8 12.11 6.24 2.05
C PHE A 8 11.91 5.92 0.58
N GLY A 9 10.78 6.30 0.03
CA GLY A 9 10.59 6.05 -1.39
C GLY A 9 9.18 6.28 -1.87
N VAL A 10 8.91 5.69 -3.03
CA VAL A 10 7.60 5.73 -3.68
C VAL A 10 7.23 4.36 -4.24
N ILE A 11 5.93 4.13 -4.33
CA ILE A 11 5.30 3.00 -5.02
C ILE A 11 4.37 3.59 -6.07
N GLY A 12 4.63 3.28 -7.34
CA GLY A 12 3.83 3.69 -8.48
C GLY A 12 2.81 2.62 -8.85
N ILE A 13 1.56 3.03 -9.07
CA ILE A 13 0.46 2.17 -9.48
C ILE A 13 -0.14 2.75 -10.75
N LYS A 14 -0.14 2.01 -11.83
CA LYS A 14 -0.89 2.33 -13.05
C LYS A 14 -2.30 1.76 -12.95
N ALA A 15 -3.28 2.53 -13.38
CA ALA A 15 -4.64 2.05 -13.66
C ALA A 15 -4.99 2.40 -15.11
N GLU A 16 -5.36 1.40 -15.90
CA GLU A 16 -5.79 1.55 -17.28
C GLU A 16 -7.17 0.90 -17.44
N MET A 17 -8.16 1.67 -17.90
CA MET A 17 -9.56 1.25 -17.98
C MET A 17 -10.04 0.60 -16.67
N ALA A 18 -9.67 1.20 -15.53
CA ALA A 18 -9.89 0.64 -14.20
C ALA A 18 -10.21 1.72 -13.15
N ASN A 19 -10.73 1.33 -12.00
CA ASN A 19 -10.94 2.22 -10.86
C ASN A 19 -10.14 1.71 -9.66
N TRP A 20 -8.97 2.32 -9.45
CA TRP A 20 -8.09 1.93 -8.36
C TRP A 20 -8.70 2.15 -6.98
N ASN A 21 -9.36 3.29 -6.75
CA ASN A 21 -9.98 3.58 -5.48
C ASN A 21 -11.25 4.41 -5.64
N ALA A 22 -12.40 3.73 -5.62
CA ALA A 22 -13.71 4.38 -5.68
C ALA A 22 -14.08 5.08 -4.36
N ASP A 23 -14.90 6.11 -4.48
CA ASP A 23 -15.67 6.70 -3.39
C ASP A 23 -16.98 5.91 -3.11
N PHE A 24 -17.90 6.48 -2.30
CA PHE A 24 -19.18 5.85 -1.98
C PHE A 24 -20.16 5.81 -3.16
N ASN A 25 -19.98 6.69 -4.15
CA ASN A 25 -20.83 6.74 -5.35
C ASN A 25 -20.30 5.82 -6.46
N GLY A 26 -19.10 5.28 -6.29
CA GLY A 26 -18.42 4.47 -7.28
C GLY A 26 -17.47 5.27 -8.19
N ASP A 27 -17.36 6.59 -7.99
CA ASP A 27 -16.45 7.43 -8.77
C ASP A 27 -15.00 7.32 -8.26
N PRO A 28 -13.98 7.49 -9.13
CA PRO A 28 -12.60 7.62 -8.68
C PRO A 28 -12.46 8.73 -7.65
N LYS A 29 -11.84 8.42 -6.50
CA LYS A 29 -11.63 9.41 -5.45
C LYS A 29 -10.83 10.59 -5.95
N ASN A 30 -11.30 11.79 -5.65
CA ASN A 30 -10.63 13.03 -5.99
C ASN A 30 -10.66 14.04 -4.85
N THR A 31 -9.76 15.00 -4.92
CA THR A 31 -9.73 16.19 -4.09
C THR A 31 -10.71 17.25 -4.63
N PRO A 32 -11.04 18.32 -3.88
CA PRO A 32 -11.97 19.35 -4.35
C PRO A 32 -11.53 20.05 -5.65
N ASP A 33 -10.25 20.06 -5.97
CA ASP A 33 -9.70 20.61 -7.22
C ASP A 33 -9.71 19.62 -8.39
N GLY A 34 -10.27 18.41 -8.17
CA GLY A 34 -10.40 17.37 -9.19
C GLY A 34 -9.23 16.41 -9.30
N THR A 35 -8.15 16.60 -8.55
CA THR A 35 -6.99 15.69 -8.59
C THR A 35 -7.39 14.30 -8.06
N ILE A 36 -7.27 13.29 -8.91
CA ILE A 36 -7.59 11.90 -8.57
C ILE A 36 -6.51 11.33 -7.63
N PHE A 37 -6.92 10.56 -6.63
CA PHE A 37 -6.00 9.90 -5.72
C PHE A 37 -6.46 8.51 -5.27
N GLY A 38 -5.51 7.65 -4.92
CA GLY A 38 -5.74 6.42 -4.19
C GLY A 38 -5.41 6.59 -2.71
N SER A 39 -6.29 6.12 -1.82
CA SER A 39 -5.99 6.17 -0.39
C SER A 39 -4.88 5.18 -0.01
N ASP A 40 -4.14 5.48 1.04
CA ASP A 40 -3.19 4.55 1.66
C ASP A 40 -3.85 3.21 2.00
N LYS A 41 -5.14 3.24 2.36
CA LYS A 41 -5.92 2.04 2.69
C LYS A 41 -6.14 1.12 1.50
N SER A 42 -6.26 1.65 0.27
CA SER A 42 -6.41 0.82 -0.93
C SER A 42 -5.12 0.04 -1.23
N LEU A 43 -3.96 0.69 -1.13
CA LEU A 43 -2.67 0.01 -1.31
C LEU A 43 -2.39 -0.98 -0.18
N LYS A 44 -2.59 -0.58 1.08
CA LYS A 44 -2.48 -1.49 2.24
C LYS A 44 -3.43 -2.68 2.16
N TYR A 45 -4.61 -2.51 1.54
CA TYR A 45 -5.54 -3.61 1.33
C TYR A 45 -4.97 -4.63 0.33
N ALA A 46 -4.44 -4.20 -0.81
CA ALA A 46 -3.81 -5.10 -1.77
C ALA A 46 -2.65 -5.88 -1.14
N ILE A 47 -1.75 -5.19 -0.43
CA ILE A 47 -0.63 -5.79 0.30
C ILE A 47 -1.12 -6.85 1.31
N LYS A 48 -2.16 -6.54 2.08
CA LYS A 48 -2.73 -7.48 3.06
C LYS A 48 -3.39 -8.69 2.41
N GLN A 49 -3.99 -8.55 1.23
CA GLN A 49 -4.56 -9.69 0.49
C GLN A 49 -3.45 -10.63 0.03
N GLN A 50 -2.37 -10.12 -0.54
CA GLN A 50 -1.22 -10.95 -0.91
C GLN A 50 -0.61 -11.66 0.30
N TRP A 51 -0.44 -10.98 1.43
CA TRP A 51 0.05 -11.62 2.65
C TRP A 51 -0.86 -12.73 3.14
N LEU A 52 -2.18 -12.57 3.02
CA LEU A 52 -3.14 -13.65 3.35
C LEU A 52 -2.99 -14.85 2.41
N GLU A 53 -2.83 -14.61 1.11
CA GLU A 53 -2.62 -15.65 0.11
C GLU A 53 -1.30 -16.40 0.34
N ASN A 54 -0.28 -15.69 0.80
CA ASN A 54 1.01 -16.27 1.22
C ASN A 54 0.97 -16.96 2.59
N GLY A 55 -0.19 -17.01 3.25
CA GLY A 55 -0.37 -17.70 4.54
C GLY A 55 0.06 -16.91 5.77
N GLU A 56 0.34 -15.61 5.63
CA GLU A 56 0.72 -14.75 6.75
C GLU A 56 -0.45 -14.44 7.69
N LYS A 57 -0.13 -14.16 8.95
CA LYS A 57 -1.12 -13.69 9.92
C LYS A 57 -1.42 -12.21 9.66
N VAL A 58 -2.61 -11.92 9.17
CA VAL A 58 -3.10 -10.55 8.93
C VAL A 58 -4.32 -10.31 9.80
N LEU A 59 -4.27 -9.31 10.67
CA LEU A 59 -5.34 -9.01 11.62
C LEU A 59 -6.41 -8.10 11.01
N MET A 60 -6.00 -6.96 10.48
CA MET A 60 -6.88 -5.85 10.06
C MET A 60 -7.37 -6.04 8.61
N VAL A 61 -8.13 -7.13 8.40
CA VAL A 61 -8.71 -7.48 7.10
C VAL A 61 -10.13 -8.05 7.29
N LYS A 62 -11.00 -7.75 6.33
CA LYS A 62 -12.38 -8.26 6.32
C LYS A 62 -12.39 -9.75 6.04
N THR A 63 -12.92 -10.54 6.97
CA THR A 63 -13.14 -11.98 6.81
C THR A 63 -14.60 -12.35 7.08
N LYS A 64 -15.04 -13.49 6.58
CA LYS A 64 -16.42 -13.95 6.65
C LYS A 64 -16.56 -15.19 7.54
N LYS A 65 -17.75 -15.39 8.09
CA LYS A 65 -18.18 -16.59 8.81
C LYS A 65 -19.59 -16.98 8.39
N ILE A 66 -19.95 -18.24 8.60
CA ILE A 66 -21.33 -18.71 8.47
C ILE A 66 -21.86 -18.94 9.87
N GLU A 67 -22.99 -18.33 10.21
CA GLU A 67 -23.66 -18.52 11.48
C GLU A 67 -25.16 -18.66 11.23
N LYS A 68 -25.74 -19.78 11.67
CA LYS A 68 -27.18 -20.12 11.48
C LYS A 68 -27.65 -20.00 10.03
N GLY A 69 -26.81 -20.42 9.07
CA GLY A 69 -27.09 -20.34 7.66
C GLY A 69 -26.88 -18.98 7.00
N ASN A 70 -26.47 -17.95 7.75
CA ASN A 70 -26.22 -16.61 7.24
C ASN A 70 -24.71 -16.35 7.07
N LEU A 71 -24.35 -15.65 5.98
CA LEU A 71 -23.00 -15.18 5.74
C LEU A 71 -22.80 -13.83 6.44
N LEU A 72 -21.94 -13.80 7.45
CA LEU A 72 -21.64 -12.62 8.25
C LEU A 72 -20.18 -12.22 8.14
N VAL A 73 -19.88 -10.95 8.48
CA VAL A 73 -18.50 -10.45 8.59
C VAL A 73 -18.04 -10.66 10.04
N ASN A 74 -16.81 -11.19 10.22
CA ASN A 74 -16.22 -11.28 11.55
C ASN A 74 -15.98 -9.88 12.14
N ASN A 75 -16.26 -9.72 13.42
CA ASN A 75 -15.80 -8.56 14.17
C ASN A 75 -14.32 -8.71 14.56
N LEU A 76 -13.73 -7.66 15.16
CA LEU A 76 -12.31 -7.63 15.50
C LEU A 76 -11.92 -8.68 16.54
N GLU A 77 -12.78 -8.95 17.52
CA GLU A 77 -12.57 -10.00 18.53
C GLU A 77 -12.54 -11.39 17.89
N GLU A 78 -13.49 -11.68 17.03
CA GLU A 78 -13.57 -12.96 16.32
C GLU A 78 -12.35 -13.15 15.40
N ARG A 79 -11.91 -12.06 14.73
CA ARG A 79 -10.71 -12.11 13.92
C ARG A 79 -9.46 -12.41 14.74
N TYR A 80 -9.27 -11.72 15.88
CA TYR A 80 -8.19 -12.00 16.81
C TYR A 80 -8.24 -13.44 17.31
N THR A 81 -9.42 -13.88 17.78
CA THR A 81 -9.61 -15.23 18.31
C THR A 81 -9.25 -16.33 17.31
N LYS A 82 -9.56 -16.10 16.04
CA LYS A 82 -9.22 -17.02 14.95
C LYS A 82 -7.70 -17.14 14.72
N LEU A 83 -6.95 -16.05 14.94
CA LEU A 83 -5.50 -16.01 14.72
C LEU A 83 -4.68 -16.47 15.94
N PHE A 84 -5.13 -16.12 17.13
CA PHE A 84 -4.32 -16.19 18.35
C PHE A 84 -5.01 -16.91 19.51
N GLY A 85 -6.26 -17.32 19.35
CA GLY A 85 -7.03 -17.90 20.44
C GLY A 85 -7.81 -16.85 21.24
N LYS A 86 -8.44 -17.30 22.31
CA LYS A 86 -9.33 -16.46 23.13
C LYS A 86 -8.54 -15.34 23.83
N ILE A 87 -9.10 -14.12 23.81
CA ILE A 87 -8.51 -12.99 24.52
C ILE A 87 -8.52 -13.22 26.03
N ASP A 88 -7.34 -13.18 26.65
CA ASP A 88 -7.23 -13.07 28.10
C ASP A 88 -7.24 -11.59 28.52
N THR A 89 -8.38 -11.15 29.04
CA THR A 89 -8.54 -9.75 29.50
C THR A 89 -7.77 -9.43 30.79
N LYS A 90 -7.14 -10.42 31.42
CA LYS A 90 -6.29 -10.24 32.62
C LYS A 90 -4.81 -10.10 32.22
N ASN A 91 -4.43 -10.53 31.01
CA ASN A 91 -3.06 -10.47 30.50
C ASN A 91 -3.00 -9.61 29.23
N ASN A 92 -3.02 -8.30 29.40
CA ASN A 92 -2.91 -7.36 28.28
C ASN A 92 -1.56 -7.43 27.54
N ILE A 93 -0.51 -7.92 28.20
CA ILE A 93 0.82 -8.08 27.61
C ILE A 93 0.78 -9.16 26.54
N GLU A 94 0.21 -10.33 26.85
CA GLU A 94 0.07 -11.42 25.87
C GLU A 94 -0.76 -10.99 24.63
N VAL A 95 -1.81 -10.19 24.86
CA VAL A 95 -2.58 -9.64 23.75
C VAL A 95 -1.71 -8.79 22.86
N LEU A 96 -0.88 -7.90 23.42
CA LEU A 96 0.02 -7.03 22.68
C LEU A 96 1.10 -7.82 21.93
N GLU A 97 1.71 -8.82 22.56
CA GLU A 97 2.67 -9.73 21.92
C GLU A 97 2.03 -10.47 20.72
N ASN A 98 0.79 -10.93 20.87
CA ASN A 98 0.07 -11.57 19.78
C ASN A 98 -0.25 -10.59 18.63
N LEU A 99 -0.55 -9.32 18.94
CA LEU A 99 -0.76 -8.29 17.92
C LEU A 99 0.49 -8.08 17.07
N PHE A 100 1.69 -8.13 17.66
CA PHE A 100 2.94 -8.02 16.91
C PHE A 100 3.28 -9.24 16.03
N LYS A 101 2.65 -10.40 16.29
CA LYS A 101 2.77 -11.58 15.41
C LYS A 101 1.95 -11.45 14.11
N ALA A 102 1.06 -10.46 14.01
CA ALA A 102 0.36 -10.15 12.77
C ALA A 102 1.22 -9.20 11.95
N ILE A 103 1.58 -9.63 10.72
CA ILE A 103 2.48 -8.87 9.85
C ILE A 103 1.96 -7.46 9.54
N ASP A 104 0.66 -7.31 9.35
CA ASP A 104 0.04 -6.02 9.06
C ASP A 104 0.05 -5.08 10.27
N THR A 105 -0.07 -5.61 11.49
CA THR A 105 0.08 -4.84 12.71
C THR A 105 1.53 -4.41 12.91
N LEU A 106 2.47 -5.32 12.74
CA LEU A 106 3.90 -5.04 12.85
C LEU A 106 4.36 -4.04 11.77
N THR A 107 3.79 -4.10 10.57
CA THR A 107 4.18 -3.22 9.46
C THR A 107 3.45 -1.89 9.48
N PHE A 108 2.13 -1.88 9.58
CA PHE A 108 1.30 -0.68 9.41
C PHE A 108 0.72 -0.12 10.71
N GLY A 109 0.79 -0.90 11.78
CA GLY A 109 0.16 -0.60 13.06
C GLY A 109 -1.32 -0.98 13.08
N ALA A 110 -1.92 -0.87 14.27
CA ALA A 110 -3.33 -1.14 14.49
C ALA A 110 -3.88 -0.39 15.70
N ALA A 111 -5.16 -0.02 15.62
CA ALA A 111 -5.95 0.34 16.77
C ALA A 111 -6.78 -0.89 17.18
N PHE A 112 -6.48 -1.48 18.31
CA PHE A 112 -7.14 -2.67 18.82
C PHE A 112 -7.89 -2.34 20.12
N ALA A 113 -9.21 -2.16 20.00
CA ALA A 113 -10.08 -1.85 21.14
C ALA A 113 -11.16 -2.94 21.24
N VAL A 114 -10.91 -3.95 22.08
CA VAL A 114 -11.81 -5.09 22.27
C VAL A 114 -11.93 -5.39 23.75
N LYS A 115 -13.18 -5.47 24.26
CA LYS A 115 -13.47 -5.68 25.68
C LYS A 115 -12.78 -4.63 26.57
N LYS A 116 -11.93 -5.07 27.48
CA LYS A 116 -11.14 -4.21 28.39
C LYS A 116 -9.72 -3.95 27.89
N THR A 117 -9.40 -4.40 26.66
CA THR A 117 -8.07 -4.28 26.06
C THR A 117 -8.08 -3.16 25.02
N ASN A 118 -7.19 -2.20 25.18
CA ASN A 118 -7.06 -1.07 24.24
C ASN A 118 -5.58 -0.84 23.95
N HIS A 119 -5.17 -1.13 22.70
CA HIS A 119 -3.81 -0.92 22.22
C HIS A 119 -3.85 -0.10 20.95
N SER A 120 -3.04 0.95 20.89
CA SER A 120 -2.79 1.74 19.69
C SER A 120 -1.33 1.58 19.31
N ILE A 121 -1.07 0.90 18.20
CA ILE A 121 0.27 0.59 17.70
C ILE A 121 0.51 1.39 16.44
N THR A 122 1.58 2.18 16.44
CA THR A 122 2.09 2.82 15.22
C THR A 122 3.06 1.87 14.54
N GLY A 123 2.79 1.51 13.29
CA GLY A 123 3.62 0.58 12.54
C GLY A 123 4.90 1.22 12.00
N ALA A 124 5.88 0.38 11.66
CA ALA A 124 7.17 0.81 11.12
C ALA A 124 7.06 1.44 9.73
N VAL A 125 6.05 1.05 8.94
CA VAL A 125 5.82 1.55 7.58
C VAL A 125 4.64 2.52 7.55
N GLN A 126 4.88 3.72 7.06
CA GLN A 126 3.86 4.72 6.81
C GLN A 126 3.77 4.99 5.31
N ILE A 127 2.57 4.85 4.75
CA ILE A 127 2.26 5.12 3.34
C ILE A 127 1.34 6.33 3.29
N ASN A 128 1.62 7.28 2.40
CA ASN A 128 0.79 8.46 2.18
C ASN A 128 -0.37 8.15 1.22
N GLN A 129 -1.19 9.17 0.90
CA GLN A 129 -2.13 9.08 -0.22
C GLN A 129 -1.34 9.07 -1.53
N GLY A 130 -1.74 8.25 -2.49
CA GLY A 130 -1.15 8.19 -3.82
C GLY A 130 -1.87 9.12 -4.78
N PHE A 131 -1.29 10.27 -5.08
CA PHE A 131 -1.86 11.19 -6.05
C PHE A 131 -1.55 10.77 -7.47
N ASN A 132 -2.52 10.91 -8.35
CA ASN A 132 -2.29 10.77 -9.78
C ASN A 132 -1.31 11.84 -10.26
N LYS A 133 -0.31 11.43 -11.04
CA LYS A 133 0.76 12.30 -11.59
C LYS A 133 0.61 12.54 -13.09
N TYR A 134 -0.38 11.92 -13.73
CA TYR A 134 -0.65 12.05 -15.15
C TYR A 134 -1.79 13.04 -15.37
N GLU A 135 -1.51 14.12 -16.13
CA GLU A 135 -2.45 15.23 -16.30
C GLU A 135 -3.59 14.91 -17.27
N ASP A 136 -3.37 14.03 -18.25
CA ASP A 136 -4.34 13.73 -19.31
C ASP A 136 -5.36 12.63 -18.91
N THR A 137 -5.51 12.34 -17.62
CA THR A 137 -6.47 11.35 -17.11
C THR A 137 -7.91 11.79 -17.32
N ASN A 138 -8.72 10.91 -17.94
CA ASN A 138 -10.16 11.13 -18.12
C ASN A 138 -10.98 10.09 -17.32
N ILE A 139 -12.12 10.52 -16.79
CA ILE A 139 -13.09 9.63 -16.15
C ILE A 139 -14.12 9.19 -17.17
N ILE A 140 -14.31 7.88 -17.31
CA ILE A 140 -15.24 7.25 -18.23
C ILE A 140 -16.35 6.56 -17.43
N THR A 141 -17.60 6.79 -17.83
CA THR A 141 -18.77 6.14 -17.24
C THR A 141 -19.43 5.24 -18.27
N GLN A 142 -19.68 3.98 -17.91
CA GLN A 142 -20.40 3.01 -18.71
C GLN A 142 -21.65 2.51 -17.97
N ASP A 143 -22.78 2.44 -18.68
CA ASP A 143 -23.96 1.78 -18.18
C ASP A 143 -23.83 0.26 -18.30
N ILE A 144 -24.18 -0.48 -17.23
CA ILE A 144 -24.19 -1.94 -17.20
C ILE A 144 -25.61 -2.44 -17.33
N LEU A 145 -25.87 -3.21 -18.37
CA LEU A 145 -27.14 -3.87 -18.58
C LEU A 145 -27.18 -5.26 -17.91
N SER A 146 -28.30 -5.56 -17.25
CA SER A 146 -28.57 -6.91 -16.73
C SER A 146 -28.83 -7.88 -17.89
N PRO A 147 -28.26 -9.10 -17.86
CA PRO A 147 -28.70 -10.16 -18.75
C PRO A 147 -30.09 -10.71 -18.39
N PHE A 148 -30.63 -10.29 -17.23
CA PHE A 148 -31.92 -10.76 -16.74
C PHE A 148 -33.00 -9.69 -16.96
N ALA A 149 -34.23 -10.17 -17.24
CA ALA A 149 -35.40 -9.29 -17.30
C ALA A 149 -35.71 -8.71 -15.89
N ASN A 150 -36.21 -7.49 -15.86
CA ASN A 150 -36.71 -6.89 -14.62
C ASN A 150 -38.06 -7.55 -14.24
N SER A 151 -38.11 -8.25 -13.12
CA SER A 151 -39.33 -8.93 -12.63
C SER A 151 -40.51 -7.98 -12.36
N ASN A 152 -40.24 -6.68 -12.24
CA ASN A 152 -41.21 -5.63 -11.94
C ASN A 152 -41.58 -4.75 -13.17
N ALA A 153 -41.01 -5.03 -14.35
CA ALA A 153 -41.27 -4.26 -15.56
C ALA A 153 -42.27 -4.99 -16.48
N GLU A 154 -43.27 -4.31 -16.95
CA GLU A 154 -44.14 -4.79 -18.03
C GLU A 154 -43.30 -4.89 -19.33
N GLY A 155 -43.35 -6.04 -20.00
CA GLY A 155 -42.76 -6.20 -21.32
C GLY A 155 -41.34 -6.78 -21.38
N ASN A 156 -40.87 -7.50 -20.36
CA ASN A 156 -39.53 -8.14 -20.35
C ASN A 156 -38.35 -7.20 -20.62
N ALA A 157 -38.45 -5.92 -20.28
CA ALA A 157 -37.36 -4.97 -20.42
C ALA A 157 -36.16 -5.39 -19.55
N GLN A 158 -34.96 -5.36 -20.12
CA GLN A 158 -33.72 -5.56 -19.35
C GLN A 158 -33.55 -4.44 -18.32
N ALA A 159 -33.17 -4.81 -17.10
CA ALA A 159 -32.88 -3.83 -16.06
C ALA A 159 -31.45 -3.32 -16.20
N THR A 160 -31.22 -2.02 -16.05
CA THR A 160 -29.89 -1.48 -15.79
C THR A 160 -29.45 -1.91 -14.40
N ILE A 161 -28.31 -2.62 -14.27
CA ILE A 161 -27.78 -3.04 -12.97
C ILE A 161 -27.12 -1.87 -12.25
N GLY A 162 -26.49 -0.96 -13.01
CA GLY A 162 -25.73 0.15 -12.46
C GLY A 162 -24.81 0.81 -13.47
N LYS A 163 -23.91 1.60 -12.96
CA LYS A 163 -22.85 2.25 -13.73
C LYS A 163 -21.50 1.73 -13.31
N MET A 164 -20.60 1.56 -14.25
CA MET A 164 -19.18 1.32 -14.02
C MET A 164 -18.44 2.62 -14.34
N VAL A 165 -17.69 3.12 -13.36
CA VAL A 165 -16.89 4.34 -13.52
C VAL A 165 -15.43 3.99 -13.34
N HIS A 166 -14.61 4.37 -14.31
CA HIS A 166 -13.17 4.08 -14.31
C HIS A 166 -12.41 5.26 -14.94
N VAL A 167 -11.10 5.26 -14.78
CA VAL A 167 -10.21 6.16 -15.53
C VAL A 167 -9.78 5.49 -16.82
N ASP A 168 -9.51 6.26 -17.85
CA ASP A 168 -8.82 5.76 -19.06
C ASP A 168 -7.39 5.33 -18.72
N GLU A 169 -6.61 6.24 -18.15
CA GLU A 169 -5.28 5.98 -17.64
C GLU A 169 -4.96 6.91 -16.46
N ALA A 170 -4.34 6.39 -15.41
CA ALA A 170 -3.86 7.16 -14.28
C ALA A 170 -2.64 6.51 -13.65
N HIS A 171 -1.70 7.33 -13.13
CA HIS A 171 -0.46 6.90 -12.51
C HIS A 171 -0.37 7.44 -11.08
N TYR A 172 -0.73 6.61 -10.12
CA TYR A 172 -0.75 6.97 -8.70
C TYR A 172 0.63 6.80 -8.08
N CYS A 173 1.16 7.85 -7.48
CA CYS A 173 2.45 7.83 -6.79
C CYS A 173 2.26 7.92 -5.29
N TYR A 174 2.57 6.83 -4.57
CA TYR A 174 2.47 6.70 -3.12
C TYR A 174 3.83 6.91 -2.47
N GLY A 175 4.01 8.02 -1.76
CA GLY A 175 5.18 8.19 -0.90
C GLY A 175 5.10 7.28 0.33
N PHE A 176 6.22 6.69 0.74
CA PHE A 176 6.30 5.89 1.95
C PHE A 176 7.58 6.12 2.74
N SER A 177 7.55 5.74 4.01
CA SER A 177 8.74 5.66 4.86
C SER A 177 8.72 4.40 5.72
N VAL A 178 9.90 3.86 6.00
CA VAL A 178 10.13 2.76 6.94
C VAL A 178 11.00 3.27 8.07
N ASN A 179 10.48 3.23 9.29
CA ASN A 179 11.20 3.63 10.50
C ASN A 179 11.21 2.50 11.54
N PRO A 180 12.23 1.65 11.56
CA PRO A 180 12.31 0.52 12.50
C PRO A 180 12.38 0.98 13.97
N THR A 181 12.89 2.19 14.25
CA THR A 181 13.08 2.69 15.61
C THR A 181 11.78 3.02 16.35
N VAL A 182 10.62 2.97 15.66
CA VAL A 182 9.30 3.18 16.29
C VAL A 182 9.03 2.18 17.42
N TYR A 183 9.68 1.03 17.40
CA TYR A 183 9.52 -0.03 18.39
C TYR A 183 10.54 -0.01 19.54
N ALA A 184 11.35 1.04 19.65
CA ALA A 184 12.39 1.12 20.69
C ALA A 184 11.83 1.00 22.13
N GLU A 185 10.67 1.58 22.40
CA GLU A 185 10.00 1.48 23.70
C GLU A 185 9.54 0.04 23.97
N TYR A 186 8.89 -0.61 23.01
CA TYR A 186 8.45 -2.01 23.16
C TYR A 186 9.63 -2.98 23.33
N LYS A 187 10.75 -2.71 22.65
CA LYS A 187 11.98 -3.50 22.86
C LYS A 187 12.52 -3.32 24.27
N ALA A 188 12.49 -2.12 24.82
CA ALA A 188 12.90 -1.87 26.20
C ALA A 188 12.00 -2.58 27.22
N LEU A 189 10.69 -2.71 26.93
CA LEU A 189 9.71 -3.37 27.80
C LEU A 189 9.75 -4.91 27.70
N PHE A 190 9.89 -5.48 26.51
CA PHE A 190 9.83 -6.92 26.26
C PHE A 190 11.21 -7.60 26.23
N GLY A 191 12.29 -6.80 26.15
CA GLY A 191 13.67 -7.34 26.08
C GLY A 191 13.89 -8.23 24.86
N GLU A 192 14.55 -9.35 25.04
CA GLU A 192 14.90 -10.30 23.98
C GLU A 192 13.70 -11.01 23.34
N ASN A 193 12.52 -10.94 23.97
CA ASN A 193 11.28 -11.57 23.46
C ASN A 193 10.65 -10.80 22.30
N PHE A 194 11.14 -9.60 21.97
CA PHE A 194 10.62 -8.78 20.88
C PHE A 194 11.75 -8.20 20.03
N GLU A 195 11.90 -8.71 18.83
CA GLU A 195 12.93 -8.28 17.89
C GLU A 195 12.68 -6.90 17.25
N GLY A 196 11.49 -6.31 17.43
CA GLY A 196 11.07 -5.09 16.73
C GLY A 196 10.65 -5.37 15.29
N TYR A 197 10.86 -4.40 14.40
CA TYR A 197 10.61 -4.60 12.96
C TYR A 197 11.78 -5.36 12.36
N THR A 198 11.51 -6.51 11.74
CA THR A 198 12.55 -7.42 11.23
C THR A 198 12.84 -7.20 9.74
N GLU A 199 14.03 -7.63 9.30
CA GLU A 199 14.37 -7.66 7.86
C GLU A 199 13.40 -8.57 7.09
N GLU A 200 12.98 -9.69 7.67
CA GLU A 200 11.99 -10.58 7.06
C GLU A 200 10.64 -9.86 6.82
N ALA A 201 10.15 -9.12 7.80
CA ALA A 201 8.91 -8.35 7.65
C ALA A 201 9.06 -7.22 6.60
N TYR A 202 10.25 -6.62 6.53
CA TYR A 202 10.56 -5.61 5.52
C TYR A 202 10.61 -6.21 4.11
N GLU A 203 11.27 -7.35 3.91
CA GLU A 203 11.33 -8.01 2.60
C GLU A 203 9.92 -8.43 2.12
N LYS A 204 9.06 -8.94 3.03
CA LYS A 204 7.66 -9.22 2.72
C LYS A 204 6.87 -7.95 2.36
N PHE A 205 7.15 -6.82 3.00
CA PHE A 205 6.56 -5.54 2.61
C PHE A 205 7.06 -5.11 1.23
N LYS A 206 8.36 -5.20 0.97
CA LYS A 206 8.99 -4.82 -0.29
C LYS A 206 8.46 -5.67 -1.46
N GLU A 207 8.40 -6.99 -1.29
CA GLU A 207 7.81 -7.90 -2.27
C GLU A 207 6.36 -7.51 -2.59
N ALA A 208 5.53 -7.30 -1.55
CA ALA A 208 4.15 -6.90 -1.75
C ALA A 208 4.00 -5.49 -2.36
N ALA A 209 4.91 -4.57 -2.07
CA ALA A 209 4.96 -3.26 -2.72
C ALA A 209 5.23 -3.34 -4.23
N LEU A 210 5.87 -4.43 -4.69
CA LEU A 210 6.21 -4.66 -6.09
C LEU A 210 5.14 -5.46 -6.85
N THR A 211 4.26 -6.22 -6.17
CA THR A 211 3.43 -7.22 -6.85
C THR A 211 1.96 -7.25 -6.42
N ALA A 212 1.62 -6.68 -5.26
CA ALA A 212 0.31 -6.89 -4.65
C ALA A 212 -0.88 -6.30 -5.42
N VAL A 213 -0.66 -5.24 -6.18
CA VAL A 213 -1.74 -4.61 -6.97
C VAL A 213 -2.00 -5.42 -8.24
N THR A 214 -0.94 -5.83 -8.91
CA THR A 214 -1.02 -6.69 -10.11
C THR A 214 -1.69 -8.03 -9.80
N GLY A 215 -1.42 -8.61 -8.61
CA GLY A 215 -2.01 -9.85 -8.14
C GLY A 215 -3.44 -9.72 -7.59
N LEU A 216 -3.95 -8.49 -7.38
CA LEU A 216 -5.23 -8.28 -6.73
C LEU A 216 -6.42 -8.63 -7.61
N ASN A 217 -7.09 -9.74 -7.34
CA ASN A 217 -8.28 -10.16 -8.08
C ASN A 217 -9.52 -9.32 -7.68
N SER A 218 -9.87 -8.36 -8.53
CA SER A 218 -11.03 -7.47 -8.36
C SER A 218 -11.55 -6.98 -9.70
N ALA A 219 -12.86 -7.07 -9.93
CA ALA A 219 -13.48 -6.64 -11.18
C ALA A 219 -13.21 -5.15 -11.52
N ALA A 220 -13.20 -4.28 -10.53
CA ALA A 220 -12.95 -2.84 -10.73
C ALA A 220 -11.46 -2.51 -10.92
N LYS A 221 -10.55 -3.43 -10.62
CA LYS A 221 -9.10 -3.22 -10.59
C LYS A 221 -8.33 -4.12 -11.56
N GLY A 222 -9.02 -4.77 -12.50
CA GLY A 222 -8.41 -5.68 -13.47
C GLY A 222 -7.36 -5.03 -14.38
N GLY A 223 -7.41 -3.70 -14.56
CA GLY A 223 -6.40 -2.90 -15.28
C GLY A 223 -5.43 -2.15 -14.36
N CYS A 224 -5.34 -2.51 -13.06
CA CYS A 224 -4.38 -1.89 -12.15
C CYS A 224 -3.15 -2.79 -12.00
N ILE A 225 -1.96 -2.21 -12.10
CA ILE A 225 -0.68 -2.90 -11.94
C ILE A 225 0.26 -2.12 -11.03
N ASN A 226 1.21 -2.82 -10.40
CA ASN A 226 2.41 -2.20 -9.87
C ASN A 226 3.26 -1.76 -11.05
N GLU A 227 3.60 -0.49 -11.14
CA GLU A 227 4.28 0.08 -12.31
C GLU A 227 5.77 0.31 -12.04
N TYR A 228 6.07 0.93 -10.92
CA TYR A 228 7.45 1.15 -10.47
C TYR A 228 7.52 1.24 -8.96
N ALA A 229 8.70 1.07 -8.40
CA ALA A 229 8.97 1.41 -7.01
C ALA A 229 10.42 1.89 -6.83
N ILE A 230 10.60 2.86 -5.95
CA ILE A 230 11.91 3.42 -5.61
C ILE A 230 12.10 3.30 -4.10
N PHE A 231 13.21 2.67 -3.68
CA PHE A 231 13.58 2.51 -2.27
C PHE A 231 14.92 3.19 -2.03
N ILE A 232 14.90 4.28 -1.26
CA ILE A 232 16.10 5.02 -0.83
C ILE A 232 16.50 4.47 0.53
N ASN A 233 17.46 3.58 0.56
CA ASN A 233 17.97 2.95 1.77
C ASN A 233 19.00 3.88 2.41
N LEU A 234 18.77 4.28 3.66
CA LEU A 234 19.78 5.02 4.43
C LEU A 234 20.77 4.06 5.09
N LYS A 235 21.97 4.54 5.39
CA LYS A 235 22.97 3.79 6.14
C LYS A 235 22.48 3.42 7.53
N GLU A 236 22.94 2.28 8.04
CA GLU A 236 22.65 1.86 9.41
C GLU A 236 23.04 2.97 10.41
N GLY A 237 22.16 3.25 11.37
CA GLY A 237 22.36 4.28 12.38
C GLY A 237 22.05 5.71 11.93
N SER A 238 21.78 5.96 10.65
CA SER A 238 21.34 7.27 10.19
C SER A 238 20.01 7.66 10.84
N ARG A 239 19.99 8.88 11.41
CA ARG A 239 18.79 9.48 12.00
C ARG A 239 18.10 10.49 11.09
N LYS A 240 18.58 10.63 9.86
CA LYS A 240 18.03 11.57 8.90
C LYS A 240 16.60 11.16 8.48
N MET A 241 15.82 12.18 8.17
CA MET A 241 14.45 12.04 7.66
C MET A 241 14.39 12.75 6.31
N LEU A 242 14.02 12.02 5.26
CA LEU A 242 13.78 12.63 3.97
C LEU A 242 12.34 13.18 3.93
N PRO A 243 12.10 14.28 3.21
CA PRO A 243 10.75 14.73 2.90
C PRO A 243 10.05 13.71 2.01
N LYS A 244 8.73 13.90 1.80
CA LYS A 244 7.92 13.03 0.94
C LYS A 244 8.49 12.97 -0.47
N PHE A 245 8.99 11.81 -0.88
CA PHE A 245 9.67 11.64 -2.15
C PHE A 245 8.73 11.74 -3.36
N ASP A 246 7.43 11.41 -3.19
CA ASP A 246 6.40 11.56 -4.23
C ASP A 246 6.24 13.00 -4.76
N THR A 247 6.66 14.01 -4.00
CA THR A 247 6.64 15.41 -4.45
C THR A 247 7.69 15.71 -5.52
N PHE A 248 8.71 14.86 -5.65
CA PHE A 248 9.79 15.00 -6.63
C PHE A 248 9.59 14.15 -7.87
N VAL A 249 8.50 13.38 -7.93
CA VAL A 249 8.16 12.50 -9.04
C VAL A 249 7.13 13.16 -9.95
N THR A 250 7.40 13.17 -11.25
CA THR A 250 6.42 13.49 -12.31
C THR A 250 6.31 12.31 -13.26
N VAL A 251 5.17 12.20 -13.93
CA VAL A 251 4.91 11.14 -14.90
C VAL A 251 4.42 11.79 -16.20
N GLU A 252 5.04 11.41 -17.28
CA GLU A 252 4.71 11.81 -18.64
C GLU A 252 4.56 10.55 -19.51
N LYS A 253 3.86 10.62 -20.61
CA LYS A 253 3.70 9.49 -21.53
C LYS A 253 4.11 9.91 -22.93
N GLU A 254 5.05 9.17 -23.47
CA GLU A 254 5.45 9.17 -24.87
C GLU A 254 5.15 7.78 -25.47
N ASP A 255 6.13 7.14 -26.09
CA ASP A 255 6.02 5.73 -26.50
C ASP A 255 5.94 4.79 -25.30
N LYS A 256 6.65 5.13 -24.21
CA LYS A 256 6.58 4.50 -22.89
C LYS A 256 6.14 5.53 -21.84
N VAL A 257 5.82 5.06 -20.67
CA VAL A 257 5.62 5.91 -19.48
C VAL A 257 6.99 6.37 -18.98
N ILE A 258 7.18 7.68 -18.82
CA ILE A 258 8.42 8.26 -18.28
C ILE A 258 8.17 8.75 -16.87
N VAL A 259 8.81 8.09 -15.92
CA VAL A 259 8.81 8.46 -14.49
C VAL A 259 10.04 9.30 -14.21
N ASN A 260 9.89 10.62 -14.09
CA ASN A 260 11.00 11.54 -13.93
C ASN A 260 11.22 11.89 -12.45
N ILE A 261 12.45 11.67 -11.97
CA ILE A 261 12.89 11.98 -10.61
C ILE A 261 13.97 13.05 -10.52
N ASN A 262 14.27 13.74 -11.62
CA ASN A 262 15.32 14.74 -11.69
C ASN A 262 15.12 15.92 -10.72
N LYS A 263 13.86 16.22 -10.34
CA LYS A 263 13.55 17.22 -9.31
C LYS A 263 14.14 16.88 -7.93
N ALA A 264 14.47 15.61 -7.68
CA ALA A 264 15.07 15.16 -6.41
C ALA A 264 16.58 15.44 -6.33
N LYS A 265 17.25 15.94 -7.37
CA LYS A 265 18.70 16.17 -7.42
C LYS A 265 19.25 16.82 -6.15
N ASN A 266 18.77 18.00 -5.80
CA ASN A 266 19.28 18.75 -4.66
C ASN A 266 19.03 18.04 -3.32
N LEU A 267 17.89 17.33 -3.21
CA LEU A 267 17.58 16.53 -2.04
C LEU A 267 18.59 15.38 -1.90
N LEU A 268 18.77 14.59 -2.95
CA LEU A 268 19.66 13.43 -2.93
C LEU A 268 21.11 13.84 -2.68
N GLU A 269 21.56 14.94 -3.30
CA GLU A 269 22.89 15.51 -3.03
C GLU A 269 23.08 15.91 -1.56
N ALA A 270 22.09 16.55 -0.96
CA ALA A 270 22.15 16.97 0.44
C ALA A 270 22.26 15.79 1.41
N TYR A 271 21.78 14.61 1.01
CA TYR A 271 21.74 13.40 1.84
C TYR A 271 22.67 12.26 1.33
N LYS A 272 23.47 12.47 0.29
CA LYS A 272 24.28 11.42 -0.34
C LYS A 272 25.15 10.62 0.62
N ASN A 273 25.73 11.29 1.62
CA ASN A 273 26.58 10.64 2.63
C ASN A 273 25.81 9.72 3.60
N GLU A 274 24.50 9.91 3.70
CA GLU A 274 23.60 9.12 4.53
C GLU A 274 22.90 8.00 3.75
N ILE A 275 22.90 8.07 2.42
CA ILE A 275 22.30 7.05 1.54
C ILE A 275 23.28 5.92 1.36
N GLU A 276 22.81 4.69 1.53
CA GLU A 276 23.54 3.46 1.24
C GLU A 276 23.37 3.05 -0.23
N ASN A 277 22.13 3.02 -0.69
CA ASN A 277 21.77 2.75 -2.08
C ASN A 277 20.36 3.23 -2.39
N ILE A 278 20.04 3.32 -3.70
CA ILE A 278 18.72 3.64 -4.24
C ILE A 278 18.34 2.48 -5.17
N GLU A 279 17.34 1.70 -4.80
CA GLU A 279 16.84 0.62 -5.65
C GLU A 279 15.64 1.12 -6.44
N ILE A 280 15.68 0.93 -7.75
CA ILE A 280 14.62 1.31 -8.68
C ILE A 280 14.11 0.04 -9.37
N TYR A 281 12.81 -0.23 -9.23
CA TYR A 281 12.12 -1.38 -9.81
C TYR A 281 11.11 -0.89 -10.84
N TYR A 282 11.15 -1.42 -12.04
CA TYR A 282 10.19 -1.14 -13.12
C TYR A 282 10.33 -2.20 -14.23
N ASP A 283 9.34 -2.28 -15.11
CA ASP A 283 9.38 -3.08 -16.33
C ASP A 283 9.83 -2.17 -17.48
N ASP A 284 11.01 -2.41 -18.03
CA ASP A 284 11.63 -1.56 -19.03
C ASP A 284 10.94 -1.61 -20.42
N GLU A 285 10.09 -2.60 -20.67
CA GLU A 285 9.23 -2.61 -21.86
C GLU A 285 8.09 -1.60 -21.77
N LEU A 286 7.62 -1.27 -20.56
CA LEU A 286 6.45 -0.42 -20.32
C LEU A 286 6.81 0.98 -19.80
N THR A 287 7.86 1.08 -19.01
CA THR A 287 8.20 2.27 -18.21
C THR A 287 9.69 2.58 -18.35
N GLU A 288 10.02 3.86 -18.37
CA GLU A 288 11.37 4.39 -18.25
C GLU A 288 11.47 5.24 -16.99
N VAL A 289 12.57 5.16 -16.25
CA VAL A 289 12.83 6.06 -15.12
C VAL A 289 13.93 7.05 -15.48
N ASP A 290 13.56 8.31 -15.66
CA ASP A 290 14.50 9.39 -15.99
C ASP A 290 15.11 10.00 -14.72
N TYR A 291 16.40 9.77 -14.56
CA TYR A 291 17.27 10.37 -13.55
C TYR A 291 18.53 11.00 -14.18
N SER A 292 18.45 11.38 -15.44
CA SER A 292 19.58 11.87 -16.25
C SER A 292 20.26 13.11 -15.67
N ALA A 293 19.49 14.01 -15.03
CA ALA A 293 20.04 15.22 -14.42
C ALA A 293 20.66 15.02 -13.02
N LEU A 294 20.59 13.82 -12.44
CA LEU A 294 21.28 13.51 -11.18
C LEU A 294 22.80 13.52 -11.41
N THR A 295 23.56 13.80 -10.36
CA THR A 295 25.03 13.76 -10.43
C THR A 295 25.54 12.33 -10.54
N GLU A 296 26.73 12.15 -11.06
CA GLU A 296 27.34 10.83 -11.19
C GLU A 296 27.48 10.14 -9.82
N GLU A 297 27.81 10.88 -8.77
CA GLU A 297 27.90 10.34 -7.40
C GLU A 297 26.57 9.74 -6.92
N ILE A 298 25.41 10.33 -7.31
CA ILE A 298 24.10 9.77 -6.97
C ILE A 298 23.78 8.60 -7.88
N LYS A 299 24.10 8.67 -9.18
CA LYS A 299 23.88 7.55 -10.11
C LYS A 299 24.62 6.29 -9.70
N GLU A 300 25.83 6.41 -9.13
CA GLU A 300 26.59 5.27 -8.58
C GLU A 300 25.86 4.56 -7.42
N LEU A 301 24.96 5.24 -6.70
CA LEU A 301 24.15 4.64 -5.64
C LEU A 301 22.90 3.93 -6.18
N ILE A 302 22.53 4.14 -7.45
CA ILE A 302 21.33 3.56 -8.06
C ILE A 302 21.59 2.11 -8.45
N LYS A 303 20.63 1.26 -8.11
CA LYS A 303 20.58 -0.15 -8.49
C LYS A 303 19.24 -0.41 -9.18
N GLU A 304 19.28 -0.47 -10.49
CA GLU A 304 18.11 -0.84 -11.27
C GLU A 304 17.83 -2.34 -11.15
N LYS A 305 16.56 -2.65 -11.08
CA LYS A 305 16.01 -4.00 -11.00
C LYS A 305 14.90 -4.11 -12.04
N ILE A 306 15.24 -4.62 -13.19
CA ILE A 306 14.36 -4.83 -14.33
C ILE A 306 13.68 -6.19 -14.23
#